data_f2110cd39dfcb16fc1fd0d308296ed33
#
_entry.id   f2110cd39dfcb16fc1fd0d308296ed33
#
_cell.length_a   1.000
_cell.length_b   1.000
_cell.length_c   1.000
_cell.angle_alpha   90.00
_cell.angle_beta   90.00
_cell.angle_gamma   90.00
#
_symmetry.space_group_name_H-M   'P 1'
#
loop_
_entity.id
_entity.type
_entity.pdbx_description
1 polymer ?
#
loop_
_entity_poly.entity_id
_entity_poly.type
_entity_poly.pdbx_seq_one_letter_code
_entity_poly.pdbx_strand_id
1 'polypeptide(L)'
;MKIAVTATGEASDSPVDPRFGRAATFVMFDTETGDFSAVRNDQGVRAPGGAGIQAAETLSRLGAELVITGHCGPKAFRALNAVGIEVVIGVGGTVTEAIDRFKAGELQPASAADADPHWA
;
A
#
# COMPACT_ATOMS: atom_id res chain seq x y z
N MET A 1 -11.60 -10.18 0.43
CA MET A 1 -11.04 -8.81 0.56
C MET A 1 -9.72 -8.76 -0.19
N LYS A 2 -9.48 -7.67 -0.87
CA LYS A 2 -8.20 -7.46 -1.56
C LYS A 2 -7.33 -6.49 -0.78
N ILE A 3 -6.10 -6.92 -0.48
CA ILE A 3 -5.12 -6.15 0.27
C ILE A 3 -3.97 -5.80 -0.64
N ALA A 4 -3.57 -4.53 -0.66
CA ALA A 4 -2.38 -4.09 -1.38
C ALA A 4 -1.23 -3.92 -0.40
N VAL A 5 -0.03 -4.36 -0.77
CA VAL A 5 1.19 -4.11 0.00
C VAL A 5 2.17 -3.38 -0.91
N THR A 6 2.67 -2.24 -0.47
CA THR A 6 3.70 -1.54 -1.24
C THR A 6 5.00 -2.32 -1.17
N ALA A 7 5.63 -2.55 -2.32
CA ALA A 7 6.77 -3.43 -2.42
C ALA A 7 7.84 -2.86 -3.35
N THR A 8 9.08 -3.30 -3.14
CA THR A 8 10.21 -2.93 -4.00
C THR A 8 10.34 -3.84 -5.21
N GLY A 9 9.61 -4.95 -5.23
CA GLY A 9 9.60 -5.92 -6.33
C GLY A 9 8.24 -6.57 -6.49
N GLU A 10 8.15 -7.54 -7.39
CA GLU A 10 6.88 -8.14 -7.80
C GLU A 10 6.58 -9.49 -7.12
N ALA A 11 7.49 -10.00 -6.33
CA ALA A 11 7.33 -11.30 -5.67
C ALA A 11 6.70 -11.15 -4.28
N SER A 12 6.07 -12.22 -3.80
CA SER A 12 5.48 -12.22 -2.46
C SER A 12 6.53 -12.12 -1.35
N ASP A 13 7.80 -12.45 -1.64
CA ASP A 13 8.90 -12.29 -0.69
C ASP A 13 9.68 -10.99 -0.90
N SER A 14 9.20 -10.10 -1.77
CA SER A 14 9.83 -8.78 -1.94
C SER A 14 9.71 -7.96 -0.66
N PRO A 15 10.71 -7.11 -0.37
CA PRO A 15 10.62 -6.19 0.77
C PRO A 15 9.44 -5.21 0.63
N VAL A 16 8.83 -4.88 1.74
CA VAL A 16 7.84 -3.80 1.79
C VAL A 16 8.55 -2.48 1.47
N ASP A 17 8.01 -1.73 0.50
CA ASP A 17 8.53 -0.40 0.22
C ASP A 17 8.01 0.56 1.28
N PRO A 18 8.89 1.32 1.95
CA PRO A 18 8.45 2.20 3.03
C PRO A 18 7.65 3.42 2.58
N ARG A 19 7.63 3.72 1.28
CA ARG A 19 6.94 4.91 0.77
C ARG A 19 5.73 4.53 -0.04
N PHE A 20 4.55 4.95 0.38
CA PHE A 20 3.31 4.55 -0.27
C PHE A 20 3.24 4.97 -1.75
N GLY A 21 3.31 6.26 -2.04
CA GLY A 21 3.10 6.76 -3.40
C GLY A 21 4.26 6.50 -4.35
N ARG A 22 5.44 6.30 -3.81
CA ARG A 22 6.67 6.09 -4.58
C ARG A 22 7.10 4.63 -4.66
N ALA A 23 6.27 3.73 -4.19
CA ALA A 23 6.58 2.31 -4.25
C ALA A 23 6.71 1.85 -5.70
N ALA A 24 7.65 0.93 -5.94
CA ALA A 24 7.85 0.38 -7.28
C ALA A 24 6.67 -0.48 -7.73
N THR A 25 6.06 -1.18 -6.79
CA THR A 25 5.05 -2.20 -7.09
C THR A 25 3.99 -2.22 -5.99
N PHE A 26 2.76 -2.55 -6.36
CA PHE A 26 1.73 -2.97 -5.42
C PHE A 26 1.57 -4.48 -5.56
N VAL A 27 1.86 -5.22 -4.50
CA VAL A 27 1.57 -6.65 -4.48
C VAL A 27 0.18 -6.82 -3.88
N MET A 28 -0.72 -7.38 -4.68
CA MET A 28 -2.11 -7.59 -4.30
C MET A 28 -2.28 -8.99 -3.72
N PHE A 29 -2.99 -9.10 -2.62
CA PHE A 29 -3.33 -10.37 -2.00
C PHE A 29 -4.85 -10.46 -1.83
N ASP A 30 -5.42 -11.58 -2.30
CA ASP A 30 -6.85 -11.85 -2.13
C ASP A 30 -7.04 -12.81 -0.97
N THR A 31 -7.72 -12.35 0.10
CA THR A 31 -7.93 -13.19 1.29
C THR A 31 -8.87 -14.36 1.03
N GLU A 32 -9.70 -14.29 0.00
CA GLU A 32 -10.66 -15.38 -0.31
C GLU A 32 -9.97 -16.51 -1.07
N THR A 33 -9.08 -16.19 -2.00
CA THR A 33 -8.42 -17.19 -2.83
C THR A 33 -7.03 -17.55 -2.35
N GLY A 34 -6.38 -16.66 -1.58
CA GLY A 34 -4.99 -16.79 -1.17
C GLY A 34 -3.99 -16.45 -2.26
N ASP A 35 -4.46 -15.90 -3.37
CA ASP A 35 -3.59 -15.61 -4.52
C ASP A 35 -2.88 -14.25 -4.36
N PHE A 36 -1.64 -14.21 -4.85
CA PHE A 36 -0.85 -12.98 -5.00
C PHE A 36 -0.80 -12.59 -6.46
N SER A 37 -0.85 -11.28 -6.72
CA SER A 37 -0.54 -10.71 -8.02
C SER A 37 0.22 -9.40 -7.81
N ALA A 38 0.91 -8.91 -8.82
CA ALA A 38 1.68 -7.70 -8.70
C ALA A 38 1.31 -6.72 -9.81
N VAL A 39 1.22 -5.44 -9.45
CA VAL A 39 0.95 -4.36 -10.39
C VAL A 39 2.03 -3.30 -10.21
N ARG A 40 2.73 -2.97 -11.29
CA ARG A 40 3.81 -1.97 -11.27
C ARG A 40 3.21 -0.58 -11.11
N ASN A 41 3.88 0.23 -10.28
CA ASN A 41 3.49 1.62 -10.02
C ASN A 41 4.38 2.58 -10.81
N ASP A 42 4.46 2.40 -12.11
CA ASP A 42 5.38 3.17 -12.95
C ASP A 42 5.11 4.67 -12.90
N GLN A 43 3.83 5.07 -12.87
CA GLN A 43 3.45 6.47 -12.81
C GLN A 43 3.85 7.12 -11.49
N GLY A 44 3.64 6.42 -10.37
CA GLY A 44 3.96 6.93 -9.05
C GLY A 44 5.46 7.15 -8.87
N VAL A 45 6.28 6.22 -9.34
CA VAL A 45 7.74 6.31 -9.25
C VAL A 45 8.25 7.54 -9.99
N ARG A 46 7.65 7.88 -11.13
CA ARG A 46 8.11 8.97 -12.00
C ARG A 46 7.43 10.30 -11.75
N ALA A 47 6.36 10.34 -10.96
CA ALA A 47 5.56 11.54 -10.78
C ALA A 47 6.38 12.65 -10.11
N PRO A 48 6.38 13.87 -10.64
CA PRO A 48 7.04 15.00 -9.98
C PRO A 48 6.28 15.45 -8.72
N GLY A 49 4.98 15.13 -8.65
CA GLY A 49 4.12 15.40 -7.51
C GLY A 49 2.83 14.63 -7.66
N GLY A 50 2.06 14.52 -6.58
CA GLY A 50 0.79 13.82 -6.60
C GLY A 50 0.90 12.29 -6.69
N ALA A 51 2.07 11.72 -6.43
CA ALA A 51 2.30 10.29 -6.55
C ALA A 51 1.35 9.48 -5.64
N GLY A 52 1.12 9.97 -4.42
CA GLY A 52 0.23 9.29 -3.49
C GLY A 52 -1.23 9.31 -3.94
N ILE A 53 -1.67 10.41 -4.54
CA ILE A 53 -3.03 10.51 -5.07
C ILE A 53 -3.21 9.56 -6.25
N GLN A 54 -2.25 9.51 -7.16
CA GLN A 54 -2.29 8.58 -8.29
C GLN A 54 -2.29 7.13 -7.84
N ALA A 55 -1.48 6.81 -6.83
CA ALA A 55 -1.44 5.47 -6.25
C ALA A 55 -2.80 5.07 -5.65
N ALA A 56 -3.45 5.99 -4.94
CA ALA A 56 -4.78 5.76 -4.38
C ALA A 56 -5.80 5.47 -5.48
N GLU A 57 -5.76 6.21 -6.57
CA GLU A 57 -6.65 5.97 -7.72
C GLU A 57 -6.40 4.59 -8.34
N THR A 58 -5.14 4.22 -8.50
CA THR A 58 -4.76 2.90 -9.03
C THR A 58 -5.30 1.78 -8.14
N LEU A 59 -5.10 1.88 -6.83
CA LEU A 59 -5.58 0.86 -5.89
C LEU A 59 -7.10 0.78 -5.87
N SER A 60 -7.78 1.92 -5.99
CA SER A 60 -9.24 1.93 -6.08
C SER A 60 -9.73 1.16 -7.31
N ARG A 61 -9.12 1.37 -8.47
CA ARG A 61 -9.46 0.64 -9.68
C ARG A 61 -9.18 -0.86 -9.56
N LEU A 62 -8.17 -1.24 -8.79
CA LEU A 62 -7.82 -2.64 -8.57
C LEU A 62 -8.71 -3.33 -7.53
N GLY A 63 -9.60 -2.58 -6.90
CA GLY A 63 -10.51 -3.13 -5.90
C GLY A 63 -9.90 -3.34 -4.53
N ALA A 64 -8.79 -2.69 -4.23
CA ALA A 64 -8.17 -2.80 -2.91
C ALA A 64 -9.08 -2.21 -1.83
N GLU A 65 -9.16 -2.87 -0.70
CA GLU A 65 -9.94 -2.42 0.46
C GLU A 65 -9.04 -2.00 1.60
N LEU A 66 -7.78 -2.41 1.58
CA LEU A 66 -6.79 -2.09 2.59
C LEU A 66 -5.42 -2.04 1.94
N VAL A 67 -4.57 -1.12 2.38
CA VAL A 67 -3.17 -1.07 1.96
C VAL A 67 -2.25 -1.14 3.17
N ILE A 68 -1.18 -1.90 3.04
CA ILE A 68 -0.14 -2.04 4.06
C ILE A 68 1.12 -1.39 3.51
N THR A 69 1.70 -0.47 4.28
CA THR A 69 2.89 0.28 3.85
C THR A 69 3.72 0.71 5.05
N GLY A 70 4.88 1.31 4.79
CA GLY A 70 5.71 1.89 5.85
C GLY A 70 5.20 3.25 6.27
N HIS A 71 5.10 4.18 5.32
CA HIS A 71 4.71 5.57 5.59
C HIS A 71 3.73 6.07 4.54
N CYS A 72 2.81 6.92 4.97
CA CYS A 72 1.80 7.48 4.09
C CYS A 72 1.61 8.97 4.42
N GLY A 73 1.84 9.82 3.44
CA GLY A 73 1.67 11.27 3.60
C GLY A 73 0.21 11.68 3.70
N PRO A 74 -0.06 12.92 4.14
CA PRO A 74 -1.42 13.35 4.43
C PRO A 74 -2.33 13.42 3.20
N LYS A 75 -1.81 13.80 2.04
CA LYS A 75 -2.63 13.86 0.81
C LYS A 75 -3.05 12.46 0.35
N ALA A 76 -2.09 11.52 0.37
CA ALA A 76 -2.35 10.15 0.01
C ALA A 76 -3.33 9.50 1.00
N PHE A 77 -3.14 9.75 2.28
CA PHE A 77 -4.01 9.22 3.32
C PHE A 77 -5.47 9.67 3.11
N ARG A 78 -5.66 10.97 2.84
CA ARG A 78 -7.00 11.49 2.56
C ARG A 78 -7.60 10.90 1.28
N ALA A 79 -6.80 10.76 0.24
CA ALA A 79 -7.26 10.18 -1.02
C ALA A 79 -7.69 8.72 -0.85
N LEU A 80 -6.94 7.94 -0.08
CA LEU A 80 -7.28 6.55 0.22
C LEU A 80 -8.58 6.45 1.02
N ASN A 81 -8.71 7.25 2.07
CA ASN A 81 -9.94 7.25 2.87
C ASN A 81 -11.15 7.69 2.06
N ALA A 82 -10.99 8.64 1.15
CA ALA A 82 -12.07 9.13 0.31
C ALA A 82 -12.65 8.05 -0.60
N VAL A 83 -11.85 7.05 -0.98
CA VAL A 83 -12.29 5.92 -1.80
C VAL A 83 -12.52 4.64 -0.99
N GLY A 84 -12.55 4.75 0.33
CA GLY A 84 -12.88 3.64 1.23
C GLY A 84 -11.75 2.64 1.46
N ILE A 85 -10.51 3.02 1.22
CA ILE A 85 -9.34 2.15 1.46
C ILE A 85 -8.75 2.49 2.82
N GLU A 86 -8.68 1.48 3.70
CA GLU A 86 -8.01 1.61 5.00
C GLU A 86 -6.50 1.49 4.83
N VAL A 87 -5.75 2.15 5.71
CA VAL A 87 -4.28 2.24 5.61
C VAL A 87 -3.65 1.70 6.88
N VAL A 88 -2.76 0.71 6.73
CA VAL A 88 -1.91 0.20 7.81
C VAL A 88 -0.51 0.72 7.56
N ILE A 89 0.06 1.42 8.52
CA ILE A 89 1.38 2.05 8.43
C ILE A 89 2.36 1.42 9.42
N GLY A 90 3.65 1.74 9.27
CA GLY A 90 4.69 1.29 10.16
C GLY A 90 5.11 -0.16 9.94
N VAL A 91 4.83 -0.72 8.78
CA VAL A 91 5.14 -2.12 8.49
C VAL A 91 6.42 -2.23 7.67
N GLY A 92 7.30 -3.11 8.10
CA GLY A 92 8.53 -3.47 7.38
C GLY A 92 8.55 -4.96 7.05
N GLY A 93 9.73 -5.48 6.74
CA GLY A 93 9.89 -6.88 6.37
C GLY A 93 9.48 -7.16 4.93
N THR A 94 9.03 -8.38 4.67
CA THR A 94 8.58 -8.79 3.34
C THR A 94 7.07 -8.68 3.22
N VAL A 95 6.58 -8.76 1.97
CA VAL A 95 5.14 -8.77 1.69
C VAL A 95 4.46 -9.93 2.41
N THR A 96 5.03 -11.13 2.33
CA THR A 96 4.47 -12.31 3.00
C THR A 96 4.40 -12.11 4.51
N GLU A 97 5.45 -11.57 5.13
CA GLU A 97 5.46 -11.28 6.56
C GLU A 97 4.37 -10.28 6.93
N ALA A 98 4.17 -9.23 6.11
CA ALA A 98 3.14 -8.25 6.34
C ALA A 98 1.74 -8.87 6.30
N ILE A 99 1.49 -9.73 5.30
CA ILE A 99 0.22 -10.44 5.17
C ILE A 99 -0.01 -11.39 6.35
N ASP A 100 1.03 -12.11 6.77
CA ASP A 100 0.92 -13.03 7.91
C ASP A 100 0.59 -12.28 9.20
N ARG A 101 1.20 -11.13 9.42
CA ARG A 101 0.90 -10.28 10.59
C ARG A 101 -0.54 -9.76 10.54
N PHE A 102 -1.02 -9.38 9.35
CA PHE A 102 -2.40 -8.96 9.18
C PHE A 102 -3.37 -10.09 9.53
N LYS A 103 -3.12 -11.29 9.01
CA LYS A 103 -3.96 -12.48 9.30
C LYS A 103 -3.97 -12.83 10.77
N ALA A 104 -2.86 -12.59 11.47
CA ALA A 104 -2.75 -12.85 12.91
C ALA A 104 -3.42 -11.77 13.77
N GLY A 105 -3.98 -10.72 13.15
CA GLY A 105 -4.63 -9.64 13.89
C GLY A 105 -3.67 -8.66 14.55
N GLU A 106 -2.40 -8.65 14.13
CA GLU A 106 -1.36 -7.81 14.74
C GLU A 106 -1.31 -6.40 14.17
N LEU A 107 -1.99 -6.14 13.04
CA LEU A 107 -1.95 -4.85 12.37
C LEU A 107 -3.31 -4.16 12.44
N GLN A 108 -3.28 -2.85 12.71
CA GLN A 108 -4.49 -2.05 12.83
C GLN A 108 -4.45 -0.87 11.86
N PRO A 109 -5.57 -0.51 11.23
CA PRO A 109 -5.63 0.67 10.37
C PRO A 109 -5.28 1.93 11.15
N ALA A 110 -4.53 2.83 10.50
CA ALA A 110 -4.18 4.10 11.07
C ALA A 110 -5.36 5.09 11.00
N SER A 111 -5.45 5.98 11.98
CA SER A 111 -6.46 7.04 12.00
C SER A 111 -5.95 8.35 11.40
N ALA A 112 -4.65 8.46 11.14
CA ALA A 112 -4.03 9.66 10.59
C ALA A 112 -2.74 9.30 9.84
N ALA A 113 -2.33 10.19 8.94
CA ALA A 113 -1.05 10.07 8.25
C ALA A 113 0.12 10.15 9.23
N ASP A 114 1.23 9.47 8.92
CA ASP A 114 2.41 9.42 9.78
C ASP A 114 3.65 10.05 9.15
N ALA A 115 3.54 10.57 7.94
CA ALA A 115 4.66 11.16 7.22
C ALA A 115 4.33 12.59 6.81
N ASP A 116 5.36 13.42 6.60
CA ASP A 116 5.13 14.76 6.09
C ASP A 116 4.75 14.71 4.60
N PRO A 117 4.34 15.86 4.01
CA PRO A 117 3.86 15.89 2.62
C PRO A 117 4.86 15.42 1.56
N HIS A 118 6.15 15.36 1.89
CA HIS A 118 7.18 14.94 0.95
C HIS A 118 7.22 13.43 0.72
N TRP A 119 6.62 12.67 1.59
CA TRP A 119 6.59 11.22 1.44
C TRP A 119 5.60 10.72 0.39
N ALA A 120 4.60 11.50 0.07
CA ALA A 120 3.56 11.16 -0.91
C ALA A 120 3.05 9.73 -0.80
#